data_d34c2af707fceffb3fdf340cdcecad6b
#
_entry.id   d34c2af707fceffb3fdf340cdcecad6b
#
_cell.length_a   1.000
_cell.length_b   1.000
_cell.length_c   1.000
_cell.angle_alpha   90.00
_cell.angle_beta   90.00
_cell.angle_gamma   90.00
#
_symmetry.space_group_name_H-M   'P 1'
#
loop_
_entity.id
_entity.type
_entity.pdbx_description
1 polymer ?
#
loop_
_entity_poly.entity_id
_entity_poly.type
_entity_poly.pdbx_seq_one_letter_code
_entity_poly.pdbx_strand_id
1 'polypeptide(L)'
;MKQRSIIYSLVISLGLSFAAAATADDNNSYRLSSDDEISITVFDEPDMSNDKIKVGTNGSISMPLLGQVAIKGLTVTELEKELTKRLSDGYLKKPNVTVSISQYRPFYISGEVKKPGSYPYRKDLTIKKAVVLAGGFTGRAAKGTISLVGEEETRNVNSAPLNKAVKPGDVITVSASFF
;
A
#
# COMPACT_ATOMS: atom_id res chain seq x y z
N MET A 1 -47.09 -48.50 -43.15
CA MET A 1 -47.23 -47.50 -42.07
C MET A 1 -45.86 -47.30 -41.48
N LYS A 2 -45.22 -46.14 -41.78
CA LYS A 2 -43.84 -45.86 -41.39
C LYS A 2 -43.86 -44.83 -40.25
N GLN A 3 -43.39 -45.19 -39.08
CA GLN A 3 -43.12 -44.27 -37.95
C GLN A 3 -41.79 -43.55 -38.24
N ARG A 4 -41.83 -42.23 -38.20
CA ARG A 4 -40.64 -41.37 -38.26
C ARG A 4 -40.28 -40.94 -36.83
N SER A 5 -39.21 -41.49 -36.30
CA SER A 5 -38.58 -41.02 -35.05
C SER A 5 -37.88 -39.68 -35.29
N ILE A 6 -38.26 -38.65 -34.53
CA ILE A 6 -37.62 -37.35 -34.51
C ILE A 6 -36.64 -37.37 -33.32
N ILE A 7 -35.36 -37.34 -33.61
CA ILE A 7 -34.29 -37.22 -32.64
C ILE A 7 -34.06 -35.72 -32.37
N TYR A 8 -34.46 -35.27 -31.18
CA TYR A 8 -34.10 -33.94 -30.68
C TYR A 8 -32.66 -33.92 -30.16
N SER A 9 -31.77 -33.30 -30.87
CA SER A 9 -30.40 -33.05 -30.45
C SER A 9 -30.39 -31.88 -29.45
N LEU A 10 -30.19 -32.15 -28.18
CA LEU A 10 -30.06 -31.18 -27.12
C LEU A 10 -28.62 -30.66 -27.12
N VAL A 11 -28.38 -29.48 -27.73
CA VAL A 11 -27.10 -28.78 -27.68
C VAL A 11 -27.02 -28.04 -26.34
N ILE A 12 -26.29 -28.59 -25.39
CA ILE A 12 -25.93 -27.92 -24.14
C ILE A 12 -24.75 -27.01 -24.43
N SER A 13 -25.00 -25.71 -24.61
CA SER A 13 -23.95 -24.69 -24.69
C SER A 13 -23.42 -24.39 -23.28
N LEU A 14 -22.26 -24.94 -22.96
CA LEU A 14 -21.52 -24.62 -21.75
C LEU A 14 -20.93 -23.22 -21.85
N GLY A 15 -21.65 -22.21 -21.36
CA GLY A 15 -21.19 -20.84 -21.27
C GLY A 15 -20.05 -20.73 -20.26
N LEU A 16 -18.81 -20.61 -20.75
CA LEU A 16 -17.64 -20.29 -19.93
C LEU A 16 -17.76 -18.84 -19.49
N SER A 17 -18.31 -18.61 -18.28
CA SER A 17 -18.27 -17.28 -17.63
C SER A 17 -16.84 -16.97 -17.24
N PHE A 18 -16.16 -16.16 -18.04
CA PHE A 18 -14.89 -15.54 -17.66
C PHE A 18 -15.18 -14.49 -16.60
N ALA A 19 -15.02 -14.87 -15.33
CA ALA A 19 -14.99 -13.91 -14.24
C ALA A 19 -13.70 -13.07 -14.40
N ALA A 20 -13.83 -11.87 -14.95
CA ALA A 20 -12.76 -10.87 -14.90
C ALA A 20 -12.51 -10.57 -13.41
N ALA A 21 -11.40 -11.05 -12.89
CA ALA A 21 -10.89 -10.60 -11.60
C ALA A 21 -10.60 -9.10 -11.72
N ALA A 22 -11.48 -8.27 -11.15
CA ALA A 22 -11.21 -6.87 -10.98
C ALA A 22 -9.93 -6.75 -10.14
N THR A 23 -8.86 -6.28 -10.72
CA THR A 23 -7.66 -5.87 -9.98
C THR A 23 -8.09 -4.72 -9.09
N ALA A 24 -8.28 -5.00 -7.80
CA ALA A 24 -8.55 -3.96 -6.81
C ALA A 24 -7.41 -2.93 -6.90
N ASP A 25 -7.78 -1.67 -7.08
CA ASP A 25 -6.84 -0.57 -7.18
C ASP A 25 -6.07 -0.51 -5.84
N ASP A 26 -4.77 -0.76 -5.90
CA ASP A 26 -3.89 -0.93 -4.72
C ASP A 26 -3.87 0.33 -3.83
N ASN A 27 -4.21 1.48 -4.41
CA ASN A 27 -4.36 2.75 -3.69
C ASN A 27 -5.57 2.76 -2.73
N ASN A 28 -6.56 1.90 -2.97
CA ASN A 28 -7.77 1.81 -2.14
C ASN A 28 -7.60 0.85 -0.95
N SER A 29 -6.51 0.09 -0.90
CA SER A 29 -6.20 -0.83 0.20
C SER A 29 -5.13 -0.30 1.16
N TYR A 30 -4.29 0.66 0.72
CA TYR A 30 -3.25 1.24 1.54
C TYR A 30 -3.83 2.21 2.58
N ARG A 31 -3.41 2.04 3.83
CA ARG A 31 -3.80 2.93 4.93
C ARG A 31 -2.66 3.87 5.29
N LEU A 32 -2.98 5.15 5.29
CA LEU A 32 -2.06 6.23 5.63
C LEU A 32 -1.58 6.08 7.07
N SER A 33 -0.30 6.38 7.31
CA SER A 33 0.31 6.36 8.63
C SER A 33 1.37 7.46 8.75
N SER A 34 1.94 7.59 9.94
CA SER A 34 3.01 8.56 10.21
C SER A 34 4.17 8.38 9.23
N ASP A 35 4.83 9.48 8.88
CA ASP A 35 5.93 9.58 7.92
C ASP A 35 5.56 9.35 6.44
N ASP A 36 4.31 9.02 6.09
CA ASP A 36 3.85 9.12 4.71
C ASP A 36 3.84 10.58 4.26
N GLU A 37 4.11 10.84 2.99
CA GLU A 37 3.97 12.16 2.37
C GLU A 37 2.85 12.10 1.33
N ILE A 38 1.91 13.02 1.43
CA ILE A 38 0.74 13.11 0.56
C ILE A 38 0.68 14.47 -0.14
N SER A 39 0.06 14.50 -1.29
CA SER A 39 -0.36 15.71 -1.98
C SER A 39 -1.88 15.84 -1.87
N ILE A 40 -2.35 17.04 -1.55
CA ILE A 40 -3.75 17.40 -1.50
C ILE A 40 -3.98 18.55 -2.47
N THR A 41 -4.87 18.36 -3.42
CA THR A 41 -5.31 19.40 -4.35
C THR A 41 -6.78 19.68 -4.13
N VAL A 42 -7.13 20.92 -3.85
CA VAL A 42 -8.51 21.41 -3.80
C VAL A 42 -8.72 22.26 -5.04
N PHE A 43 -9.60 21.81 -5.95
CA PHE A 43 -9.83 22.47 -7.24
C PHE A 43 -10.31 23.91 -7.05
N ASP A 44 -9.73 24.84 -7.81
CA ASP A 44 -9.92 26.29 -7.73
C ASP A 44 -9.52 26.95 -6.38
N GLU A 45 -8.84 26.23 -5.48
CA GLU A 45 -8.42 26.72 -4.17
C GLU A 45 -6.91 26.47 -3.96
N PRO A 46 -6.03 27.24 -4.59
CA PRO A 46 -4.57 27.02 -4.50
C PRO A 46 -4.04 27.21 -3.07
N ASP A 47 -4.61 28.10 -2.27
CA ASP A 47 -4.19 28.36 -0.89
C ASP A 47 -4.52 27.17 0.06
N MET A 48 -5.37 26.25 -0.38
CA MET A 48 -5.74 25.03 0.34
C MET A 48 -5.07 23.79 -0.23
N SER A 49 -4.34 23.92 -1.33
CA SER A 49 -3.62 22.86 -2.00
C SER A 49 -2.17 22.81 -1.54
N ASN A 50 -1.62 21.61 -1.33
CA ASN A 50 -0.23 21.41 -0.97
C ASN A 50 0.28 20.06 -1.49
N ASP A 51 1.36 20.09 -2.25
CA ASP A 51 1.95 18.93 -2.93
C ASP A 51 2.78 18.04 -2.01
N LYS A 52 3.15 18.54 -0.81
CA LYS A 52 4.06 17.85 0.12
C LYS A 52 3.63 18.04 1.56
N ILE A 53 2.68 17.25 1.99
CA ILE A 53 2.22 17.23 3.38
C ILE A 53 2.72 15.95 4.02
N LYS A 54 3.64 16.07 4.97
CA LYS A 54 4.11 14.94 5.76
C LYS A 54 3.14 14.64 6.89
N VAL A 55 2.74 13.38 7.02
CA VAL A 55 1.91 12.91 8.13
C VAL A 55 2.72 12.95 9.41
N GLY A 56 2.22 13.69 10.39
CA GLY A 56 2.87 13.83 11.70
C GLY A 56 2.93 12.52 12.48
N THR A 57 3.78 12.48 13.49
CA THR A 57 3.92 11.31 14.40
C THR A 57 2.63 10.97 15.15
N ASN A 58 1.74 11.95 15.32
CA ASN A 58 0.40 11.76 15.89
C ASN A 58 -0.62 11.21 14.86
N GLY A 59 -0.20 10.94 13.62
CA GLY A 59 -1.08 10.46 12.56
C GLY A 59 -2.02 11.52 11.97
N SER A 60 -1.67 12.80 12.14
CA SER A 60 -2.49 13.93 11.66
C SER A 60 -1.72 14.78 10.65
N ILE A 61 -2.46 15.55 9.86
CA ILE A 61 -1.94 16.62 9.01
C ILE A 61 -2.53 17.96 9.46
N SER A 62 -1.83 19.05 9.13
CA SER A 62 -2.36 20.40 9.28
C SER A 62 -2.87 20.90 7.95
N MET A 63 -4.11 21.38 7.91
CA MET A 63 -4.74 21.89 6.69
C MET A 63 -5.34 23.27 6.97
N PRO A 64 -5.20 24.24 6.04
CA PRO A 64 -5.87 25.54 6.18
C PRO A 64 -7.36 25.37 6.45
N LEU A 65 -7.96 26.25 7.23
CA LEU A 65 -9.34 26.28 7.66
C LEU A 65 -9.78 25.10 8.57
N LEU A 66 -9.28 23.88 8.33
CA LEU A 66 -9.66 22.68 9.07
C LEU A 66 -8.79 22.40 10.31
N GLY A 67 -7.59 23.05 10.39
CA GLY A 67 -6.63 22.80 11.46
C GLY A 67 -6.05 21.39 11.39
N GLN A 68 -5.98 20.69 12.52
CA GLN A 68 -5.47 19.32 12.62
C GLN A 68 -6.53 18.31 12.17
N VAL A 69 -6.18 17.49 11.18
CA VAL A 69 -7.04 16.41 10.66
C VAL A 69 -6.35 15.07 10.90
N ALA A 70 -6.96 14.21 11.71
CA ALA A 70 -6.47 12.85 11.92
C ALA A 70 -6.72 12.00 10.67
N ILE A 71 -5.65 11.42 10.12
CA ILE A 71 -5.72 10.66 8.87
C ILE A 71 -5.14 9.25 8.97
N LYS A 72 -4.47 8.93 10.07
CA LYS A 72 -3.91 7.60 10.31
C LYS A 72 -4.98 6.52 10.18
N GLY A 73 -4.71 5.50 9.38
CA GLY A 73 -5.61 4.39 9.14
C GLY A 73 -6.66 4.64 8.04
N LEU A 74 -6.80 5.87 7.53
CA LEU A 74 -7.65 6.15 6.37
C LEU A 74 -6.94 5.75 5.07
N THR A 75 -7.71 5.30 4.10
CA THR A 75 -7.28 5.21 2.71
C THR A 75 -7.31 6.60 2.06
N VAL A 76 -6.66 6.76 0.91
CA VAL A 76 -6.71 8.01 0.13
C VAL A 76 -8.15 8.40 -0.17
N THR A 77 -8.98 7.46 -0.61
CA THR A 77 -10.39 7.73 -0.94
C THR A 77 -11.23 8.09 0.28
N GLU A 78 -10.96 7.47 1.44
CA GLU A 78 -11.64 7.84 2.70
C GLU A 78 -11.25 9.25 3.14
N LEU A 79 -9.97 9.61 2.97
CA LEU A 79 -9.49 10.96 3.28
C LEU A 79 -10.10 12.02 2.35
N GLU A 80 -10.17 11.77 1.03
CA GLU A 80 -10.85 12.67 0.09
C GLU A 80 -12.29 12.97 0.50
N LYS A 81 -13.04 11.93 0.85
CA LYS A 81 -14.44 12.06 1.32
C LYS A 81 -14.52 12.87 2.61
N GLU A 82 -13.65 12.60 3.57
CA GLU A 82 -13.63 13.29 4.86
C GLU A 82 -13.29 14.78 4.70
N LEU A 83 -12.28 15.10 3.89
CA LEU A 83 -11.90 16.49 3.60
C LEU A 83 -13.02 17.21 2.84
N THR A 84 -13.58 16.59 1.81
CA THR A 84 -14.71 17.17 1.05
C THR A 84 -15.89 17.48 1.97
N LYS A 85 -16.25 16.57 2.88
CA LYS A 85 -17.33 16.77 3.85
C LYS A 85 -17.04 17.94 4.77
N ARG A 86 -15.84 18.01 5.37
CA ARG A 86 -15.47 19.10 6.30
C ARG A 86 -15.42 20.46 5.61
N LEU A 87 -14.90 20.51 4.39
CA LEU A 87 -14.83 21.75 3.62
C LEU A 87 -16.21 22.22 3.17
N SER A 88 -17.16 21.31 2.92
CA SER A 88 -18.55 21.67 2.60
C SER A 88 -19.30 22.27 3.79
N ASP A 89 -18.84 22.03 5.01
CA ASP A 89 -19.47 22.48 6.25
C ASP A 89 -19.07 23.93 6.58
N GLY A 90 -19.56 24.86 5.76
CA GLY A 90 -19.44 26.31 5.98
C GLY A 90 -18.21 26.98 5.33
N TYR A 91 -17.30 26.25 4.69
CA TYR A 91 -16.13 26.85 4.05
C TYR A 91 -16.27 26.97 2.53
N LEU A 92 -16.63 25.89 1.84
CA LEU A 92 -16.74 25.85 0.38
C LEU A 92 -18.12 25.30 -0.04
N LYS A 93 -18.69 25.84 -1.12
CA LYS A 93 -20.02 25.39 -1.60
C LYS A 93 -19.97 24.00 -2.26
N LYS A 94 -18.94 23.70 -3.02
CA LYS A 94 -18.77 22.43 -3.76
C LYS A 94 -17.28 22.08 -3.85
N PRO A 95 -16.63 21.71 -2.75
CA PRO A 95 -15.22 21.37 -2.77
C PRO A 95 -14.98 20.08 -3.59
N ASN A 96 -13.98 20.12 -4.45
CA ASN A 96 -13.48 18.95 -5.17
C ASN A 96 -12.04 18.69 -4.69
N VAL A 97 -11.87 17.66 -3.88
CA VAL A 97 -10.60 17.32 -3.24
C VAL A 97 -10.03 16.07 -3.87
N THR A 98 -8.78 16.14 -4.29
CA THR A 98 -7.99 15.01 -4.76
C THR A 98 -6.81 14.81 -3.81
N VAL A 99 -6.60 13.57 -3.37
CA VAL A 99 -5.46 13.18 -2.54
C VAL A 99 -4.63 12.14 -3.27
N SER A 100 -3.33 12.27 -3.23
CA SER A 100 -2.40 11.27 -3.73
C SER A 100 -1.23 11.05 -2.77
N ILE A 101 -0.61 9.88 -2.83
CA ILE A 101 0.58 9.59 -2.04
C ILE A 101 1.79 10.03 -2.86
N SER A 102 2.50 11.05 -2.37
CA SER A 102 3.74 11.56 -2.97
C SER A 102 4.92 10.66 -2.61
N GLN A 103 4.99 10.23 -1.35
CA GLN A 103 6.02 9.31 -0.89
C GLN A 103 5.48 8.43 0.24
N TYR A 104 5.71 7.12 0.12
CA TYR A 104 5.45 6.18 1.21
C TYR A 104 6.51 6.29 2.29
N ARG A 105 6.14 6.03 3.54
CA ARG A 105 7.11 5.90 4.63
C ARG A 105 8.14 4.81 4.30
N PRO A 106 9.39 4.94 4.80
CA PRO A 106 10.46 4.01 4.49
C PRO A 106 10.20 2.63 5.09
N PHE A 107 10.88 1.62 4.55
CA PHE A 107 11.10 0.34 5.22
C PHE A 107 12.52 0.31 5.83
N TYR A 108 12.74 -0.63 6.74
CA TYR A 108 14.01 -0.77 7.43
C TYR A 108 14.61 -2.15 7.17
N ILE A 109 15.93 -2.21 7.05
CA ILE A 109 16.66 -3.47 6.91
C ILE A 109 17.89 -3.47 7.82
N SER A 110 18.07 -4.56 8.56
CA SER A 110 19.13 -4.72 9.57
C SER A 110 19.75 -6.11 9.51
N GLY A 111 20.81 -6.31 10.32
CA GLY A 111 21.54 -7.57 10.42
C GLY A 111 22.56 -7.75 9.28
N GLU A 112 22.69 -8.97 8.76
CA GLU A 112 23.74 -9.39 7.84
C GLU A 112 23.49 -8.96 6.39
N VAL A 113 23.37 -7.63 6.20
CA VAL A 113 23.40 -6.95 4.90
C VAL A 113 24.55 -5.94 4.88
N LYS A 114 25.05 -5.60 3.69
CA LYS A 114 26.23 -4.72 3.59
C LYS A 114 25.98 -3.29 4.05
N LYS A 115 24.75 -2.79 3.88
CA LYS A 115 24.36 -1.43 4.25
C LYS A 115 23.01 -1.48 4.98
N PRO A 116 23.00 -1.79 6.29
CA PRO A 116 21.77 -1.71 7.08
C PRO A 116 21.30 -0.25 7.19
N GLY A 117 19.98 -0.04 7.30
CA GLY A 117 19.40 1.30 7.40
C GLY A 117 17.95 1.38 6.95
N SER A 118 17.46 2.61 6.78
CA SER A 118 16.15 2.89 6.23
C SER A 118 16.26 3.19 4.74
N TYR A 119 15.25 2.73 3.98
CA TYR A 119 15.21 2.86 2.53
C TYR A 119 13.82 3.30 2.06
N PRO A 120 13.74 4.14 1.02
CA PRO A 120 12.45 4.53 0.45
C PRO A 120 11.73 3.31 -0.10
N TYR A 121 10.45 3.18 0.27
CA TYR A 121 9.59 2.12 -0.28
C TYR A 121 9.24 2.41 -1.74
N ARG A 122 9.11 1.34 -2.53
CA ARG A 122 8.58 1.36 -3.90
C ARG A 122 7.59 0.22 -4.07
N LYS A 123 6.57 0.41 -4.90
CA LYS A 123 5.61 -0.66 -5.23
C LYS A 123 6.33 -1.93 -5.70
N ASP A 124 5.74 -3.08 -5.43
CA ASP A 124 6.27 -4.41 -5.77
C ASP A 124 7.66 -4.71 -5.17
N LEU A 125 7.97 -4.08 -4.03
CA LEU A 125 9.18 -4.39 -3.28
C LEU A 125 9.06 -5.78 -2.64
N THR A 126 10.11 -6.58 -2.79
CA THR A 126 10.27 -7.87 -2.11
C THR A 126 11.49 -7.85 -1.21
N ILE A 127 11.58 -8.80 -0.28
CA ILE A 127 12.77 -8.95 0.58
C ILE A 127 14.04 -9.07 -0.28
N LYS A 128 13.99 -9.82 -1.39
CA LYS A 128 15.13 -9.94 -2.33
C LYS A 128 15.55 -8.55 -2.86
N LYS A 129 14.60 -7.74 -3.31
CA LYS A 129 14.88 -6.39 -3.82
C LYS A 129 15.40 -5.47 -2.70
N ALA A 130 14.85 -5.58 -1.48
CA ALA A 130 15.30 -4.82 -0.32
C ALA A 130 16.76 -5.15 0.04
N VAL A 131 17.13 -6.42 0.04
CA VAL A 131 18.53 -6.87 0.25
C VAL A 131 19.46 -6.30 -0.82
N VAL A 132 19.05 -6.29 -2.09
CA VAL A 132 19.83 -5.69 -3.18
C VAL A 132 20.04 -4.19 -2.95
N LEU A 133 19.01 -3.45 -2.53
CA LEU A 133 19.12 -2.02 -2.17
C LEU A 133 20.12 -1.81 -1.03
N ALA A 134 20.17 -2.73 -0.05
CA ALA A 134 21.13 -2.73 1.04
C ALA A 134 22.53 -3.24 0.66
N GLY A 135 22.82 -3.36 -0.64
CA GLY A 135 24.14 -3.79 -1.16
C GLY A 135 24.38 -5.29 -1.15
N GLY A 136 23.35 -6.10 -0.86
CA GLY A 136 23.42 -7.57 -0.80
C GLY A 136 23.74 -8.09 0.60
N PHE A 137 23.72 -9.40 0.72
CA PHE A 137 24.09 -10.11 1.94
C PHE A 137 25.59 -9.99 2.26
N THR A 138 25.92 -10.07 3.56
CA THR A 138 27.30 -10.31 3.99
C THR A 138 27.67 -11.80 3.81
N GLY A 139 28.96 -12.11 3.98
CA GLY A 139 29.45 -13.50 3.96
C GLY A 139 28.91 -14.37 5.12
N ARG A 140 28.37 -13.73 6.19
CA ARG A 140 27.85 -14.40 7.38
C ARG A 140 26.33 -14.53 7.39
N ALA A 141 25.65 -14.09 6.34
CA ALA A 141 24.20 -14.06 6.31
C ALA A 141 23.58 -15.47 6.27
N ALA A 142 22.66 -15.76 7.17
CA ALA A 142 21.77 -16.90 7.14
C ALA A 142 20.61 -16.62 6.20
N LYS A 143 20.78 -16.90 4.91
CA LYS A 143 19.80 -16.53 3.85
C LYS A 143 18.42 -17.17 4.01
N GLY A 144 18.29 -18.24 4.79
CA GLY A 144 17.03 -18.91 5.11
C GLY A 144 16.36 -18.39 6.39
N THR A 145 17.04 -17.51 7.15
CA THR A 145 16.56 -17.00 8.44
C THR A 145 16.43 -15.48 8.38
N ILE A 146 15.41 -15.04 7.67
CA ILE A 146 15.11 -13.63 7.52
C ILE A 146 13.78 -13.38 8.23
N SER A 147 13.75 -12.51 9.22
CA SER A 147 12.51 -12.08 9.83
C SER A 147 11.97 -10.82 9.16
N LEU A 148 10.65 -10.73 9.06
CA LEU A 148 9.93 -9.55 8.64
C LEU A 148 8.92 -9.22 9.70
N VAL A 149 9.00 -8.02 10.25
CA VAL A 149 8.06 -7.46 11.22
C VAL A 149 7.33 -6.31 10.54
N GLY A 150 6.03 -6.42 10.39
CA GLY A 150 5.18 -5.38 9.86
C GLY A 150 4.57 -4.52 10.97
N GLU A 151 4.01 -3.39 10.63
CA GLU A 151 3.24 -2.55 11.56
C GLU A 151 1.98 -3.29 12.08
N GLU A 152 1.44 -4.20 11.28
CA GLU A 152 0.35 -5.11 11.67
C GLU A 152 0.95 -6.43 12.18
N GLU A 153 0.57 -6.88 13.37
CA GLU A 153 1.06 -8.13 13.98
C GLU A 153 0.89 -9.37 13.08
N THR A 154 -0.17 -9.41 12.29
CA THR A 154 -0.44 -10.49 11.33
C THR A 154 0.62 -10.65 10.25
N ARG A 155 1.53 -9.66 10.10
CA ARG A 155 2.61 -9.67 9.10
C ARG A 155 3.94 -10.19 9.64
N ASN A 156 4.02 -10.51 10.92
CA ASN A 156 5.26 -10.98 11.52
C ASN A 156 5.61 -12.39 11.04
N VAL A 157 6.77 -12.55 10.42
CA VAL A 157 7.26 -13.81 9.85
C VAL A 157 8.72 -14.03 10.24
N ASN A 158 9.00 -15.10 10.96
CA ASN A 158 10.35 -15.41 11.47
C ASN A 158 11.28 -16.03 10.40
N SER A 159 10.75 -16.62 9.35
CA SER A 159 11.51 -17.21 8.22
C SER A 159 10.84 -16.82 6.92
N ALA A 160 10.93 -15.54 6.59
CA ALA A 160 10.30 -14.98 5.40
C ALA A 160 11.05 -15.38 4.13
N PRO A 161 10.37 -15.88 3.10
CA PRO A 161 10.99 -16.18 1.82
C PRO A 161 11.38 -14.90 1.08
N LEU A 162 12.43 -14.96 0.28
CA LEU A 162 12.96 -13.79 -0.46
C LEU A 162 11.95 -13.11 -1.39
N ASN A 163 10.96 -13.83 -1.87
CA ASN A 163 9.87 -13.30 -2.71
C ASN A 163 8.72 -12.68 -1.90
N LYS A 164 8.78 -12.71 -0.56
CA LYS A 164 7.77 -12.07 0.29
C LYS A 164 7.71 -10.58 -0.03
N ALA A 165 6.50 -10.07 -0.22
CA ALA A 165 6.26 -8.65 -0.43
C ALA A 165 6.56 -7.85 0.86
N VAL A 166 7.30 -6.77 0.69
CA VAL A 166 7.60 -5.77 1.72
C VAL A 166 6.57 -4.64 1.59
N LYS A 167 6.09 -4.12 2.70
CA LYS A 167 5.21 -2.95 2.76
C LYS A 167 5.92 -1.74 3.40
N PRO A 168 5.38 -0.53 3.23
CA PRO A 168 5.88 0.64 3.96
C PRO A 168 5.86 0.41 5.47
N GLY A 169 6.93 0.78 6.16
CA GLY A 169 7.08 0.60 7.61
C GLY A 169 7.59 -0.78 8.05
N ASP A 170 7.70 -1.75 7.15
CA ASP A 170 8.22 -3.08 7.50
C ASP A 170 9.69 -3.00 7.96
N VAL A 171 10.04 -3.84 8.92
CA VAL A 171 11.40 -4.06 9.39
C VAL A 171 11.86 -5.47 8.99
N ILE A 172 12.92 -5.54 8.21
CA ILE A 172 13.55 -6.78 7.76
C ILE A 172 14.83 -6.99 8.57
N THR A 173 14.98 -8.16 9.17
CA THR A 173 16.22 -8.53 9.88
C THR A 173 16.81 -9.80 9.27
N VAL A 174 18.05 -9.73 8.83
CA VAL A 174 18.80 -10.85 8.30
C VAL A 174 19.70 -11.41 9.39
N SER A 175 19.44 -12.63 9.82
CA SER A 175 20.23 -13.27 10.88
C SER A 175 21.62 -13.65 10.41
N ALA A 176 22.55 -13.74 11.35
CA ALA A 176 23.88 -14.33 11.10
C ALA A 176 23.79 -15.86 11.05
N SER A 177 24.61 -16.49 10.21
CA SER A 177 24.88 -17.92 10.28
C SER A 177 25.86 -18.21 11.42
N PHE A 178 25.59 -19.24 12.20
CA PHE A 178 26.45 -19.66 13.32
C PHE A 178 27.59 -20.60 12.88
N PHE A 179 27.83 -20.75 11.56
CA PHE A 179 28.88 -21.69 11.05
C PHE A 179 29.83 -20.99 10.11
#